data_f028f121cb326c22dc14a417ea621316
#
_entry.id   f028f121cb326c22dc14a417ea621316
#
_cell.length_a   1.000
_cell.length_b   1.000
_cell.length_c   1.000
_cell.angle_alpha   90.00
_cell.angle_beta   90.00
_cell.angle_gamma   90.00
#
_symmetry.space_group_name_H-M   'P 1'
#
loop_
_entity.id
_entity.type
_entity.pdbx_description
1 polymer ?
#
loop_
_entity_poly.entity_id
_entity_poly.type
_entity_poly.pdbx_seq_one_letter_code
_entity_poly.pdbx_strand_id
1 'polypeptide(L)'
;ISSTLLAYSAIIISRKMGYITNFDNQSWPDILIFGILLAPIIETIIFQVGIYHILNIIPFFRDYNNRIILIGGLIFGLYHAYNVFYIISVIPTGMLLMYVYIIRQKNNDAFLSVFLIHLICNIIVLIFKLAN
;
A
#
# COMPACT_ATOMS: atom_id res chain seq x y z
N ILE A 1 -9.81 7.71 2.15
CA ILE A 1 -10.05 8.10 3.55
C ILE A 1 -10.43 6.87 4.40
N SER A 2 -11.39 6.03 3.96
CA SER A 2 -11.81 4.86 4.74
C SER A 2 -10.72 3.78 4.88
N SER A 3 -9.92 3.54 3.85
CA SER A 3 -8.85 2.53 3.89
C SER A 3 -7.71 2.94 4.82
N THR A 4 -7.38 4.22 4.86
CA THR A 4 -6.35 4.76 5.77
C THR A 4 -6.81 4.70 7.23
N LEU A 5 -8.11 4.98 7.49
CA LEU A 5 -8.71 4.83 8.82
C LEU A 5 -8.74 3.37 9.27
N LEU A 6 -9.04 2.43 8.37
CA LEU A 6 -9.02 0.99 8.67
C LEU A 6 -7.58 0.51 8.97
N ALA A 7 -6.60 0.91 8.17
CA ALA A 7 -5.20 0.60 8.43
C ALA A 7 -4.76 1.15 9.79
N TYR A 8 -5.17 2.36 10.13
CA TYR A 8 -4.88 3.00 11.40
C TYR A 8 -5.52 2.27 12.60
N SER A 9 -6.80 1.93 12.50
CA SER A 9 -7.46 1.16 13.56
C SER A 9 -6.79 -0.20 13.79
N ALA A 10 -6.32 -0.85 12.71
CA ALA A 10 -5.59 -2.11 12.82
C ALA A 10 -4.21 -1.94 13.49
N ILE A 11 -3.52 -0.82 13.25
CA ILE A 11 -2.25 -0.50 13.95
C ILE A 11 -2.50 -0.31 15.45
N ILE A 12 -3.54 0.41 15.85
CA ILE A 12 -3.90 0.57 17.27
C ILE A 12 -4.22 -0.78 17.91
N ILE A 13 -5.06 -1.58 17.24
CA ILE A 13 -5.45 -2.90 17.74
C ILE A 13 -4.22 -3.80 17.86
N SER A 14 -3.34 -3.81 16.85
CA SER A 14 -2.13 -4.64 16.85
C SER A 14 -1.14 -4.21 17.95
N ARG A 15 -1.02 -2.92 18.25
CA ARG A 15 -0.23 -2.43 19.41
C ARG A 15 -0.79 -2.94 20.74
N LYS A 16 -2.11 -2.86 20.96
CA LYS A 16 -2.75 -3.38 22.17
C LYS A 16 -2.62 -4.89 22.33
N MET A 17 -2.48 -5.63 21.22
CA MET A 17 -2.27 -7.08 21.19
C MET A 17 -0.79 -7.49 21.27
N GLY A 18 0.15 -6.54 21.46
CA GLY A 18 1.58 -6.83 21.58
C GLY A 18 2.28 -7.13 20.25
N TYR A 19 1.64 -6.90 19.11
CA TYR A 19 2.26 -7.02 17.81
C TYR A 19 2.99 -5.70 17.47
N ILE A 20 4.29 -5.68 17.73
CA ILE A 20 5.14 -4.50 17.51
C ILE A 20 5.42 -4.36 16.01
N THR A 21 5.10 -3.22 15.45
CA THR A 21 5.68 -2.78 14.16
C THR A 21 7.13 -2.37 14.41
N ASN A 22 8.08 -2.89 13.63
CA ASN A 22 9.54 -2.77 13.83
C ASN A 22 10.13 -1.33 13.78
N PHE A 23 9.31 -0.29 13.92
CA PHE A 23 9.76 1.10 13.89
C PHE A 23 10.38 1.60 15.21
N ASP A 24 10.22 0.87 16.32
CA ASP A 24 10.58 1.38 17.64
C ASP A 24 12.09 1.51 17.87
N ASN A 25 12.92 0.90 17.00
CA ASN A 25 14.39 0.96 17.05
C ASN A 25 15.04 1.71 15.87
N GLN A 26 14.25 2.36 14.99
CA GLN A 26 14.80 3.06 13.83
C GLN A 26 15.03 4.54 14.13
N SER A 27 16.10 5.09 13.56
CA SER A 27 16.38 6.52 13.63
C SER A 27 15.40 7.33 12.78
N TRP A 28 15.14 8.58 13.13
CA TRP A 28 14.28 9.46 12.34
C TRP A 28 14.68 9.59 10.86
N PRO A 29 15.97 9.75 10.51
CA PRO A 29 16.39 9.75 9.12
C PRO A 29 16.03 8.46 8.39
N ASP A 30 16.19 7.30 9.04
CA ASP A 30 15.85 6.01 8.44
C ASP A 30 14.35 5.89 8.15
N ILE A 31 13.51 6.31 9.09
CA ILE A 31 12.05 6.31 8.90
C ILE A 31 11.65 7.20 7.71
N LEU A 32 12.21 8.40 7.62
CA LEU A 32 11.89 9.35 6.54
C LEU A 32 12.40 8.86 5.18
N ILE A 33 13.64 8.40 5.11
CA ILE A 33 14.24 7.97 3.84
C ILE A 33 13.67 6.63 3.39
N PHE A 34 13.69 5.61 4.25
CA PHE A 34 13.29 4.26 3.86
C PHE A 34 11.78 4.06 3.94
N GLY A 35 11.13 4.48 5.01
CA GLY A 35 9.70 4.23 5.22
C GLY A 35 8.80 5.18 4.42
N ILE A 36 9.15 6.46 4.33
CA ILE A 36 8.29 7.46 3.69
C ILE A 36 8.61 7.63 2.20
N LEU A 37 9.90 7.58 1.81
CA LEU A 37 10.28 7.87 0.43
C LEU A 37 10.57 6.61 -0.38
N LEU A 38 11.49 5.75 0.06
CA LEU A 38 11.96 4.62 -0.74
C LEU A 38 10.95 3.47 -0.78
N ALA A 39 10.27 3.17 0.34
CA ALA A 39 9.29 2.10 0.36
C ALA A 39 8.15 2.33 -0.65
N PRO A 40 7.47 3.50 -0.71
CA PRO A 40 6.46 3.75 -1.73
C PRO A 40 6.97 3.65 -3.17
N ILE A 41 8.22 4.05 -3.44
CA ILE A 41 8.80 3.91 -4.78
C ILE A 41 8.92 2.44 -5.15
N ILE A 42 9.58 1.64 -4.29
CA ILE A 42 9.85 0.22 -4.55
C ILE A 42 8.52 -0.55 -4.60
N GLU A 43 7.62 -0.29 -3.67
CA GLU A 43 6.33 -0.96 -3.62
C GLU A 43 5.45 -0.60 -4.82
N THR A 44 5.45 0.64 -5.29
CA THR A 44 4.73 1.03 -6.51
C THR A 44 5.30 0.29 -7.73
N ILE A 45 6.62 0.18 -7.86
CA ILE A 45 7.24 -0.57 -8.96
C ILE A 45 6.84 -2.05 -8.92
N ILE A 46 6.90 -2.68 -7.76
CA ILE A 46 6.64 -4.12 -7.62
C ILE A 46 5.14 -4.41 -7.74
N PHE A 47 4.30 -3.74 -6.93
CA PHE A 47 2.91 -4.13 -6.73
C PHE A 47 1.95 -3.50 -7.73
N GLN A 48 2.21 -2.28 -8.22
CA GLN A 48 1.34 -1.68 -9.23
C GLN A 48 1.88 -1.89 -10.64
N VAL A 49 3.12 -1.49 -10.91
CA VAL A 49 3.69 -1.65 -12.25
C VAL A 49 3.89 -3.13 -12.57
N GLY A 50 4.61 -3.86 -11.74
CA GLY A 50 4.98 -5.27 -11.99
C GLY A 50 3.76 -6.18 -12.06
N ILE A 51 2.89 -6.17 -11.04
CA ILE A 51 1.70 -7.03 -10.99
C ILE A 51 0.72 -6.67 -12.12
N TYR A 52 0.49 -5.37 -12.39
CA TYR A 52 -0.36 -4.97 -13.49
C TYR A 52 0.11 -5.56 -14.82
N HIS A 53 1.39 -5.42 -15.16
CA HIS A 53 1.93 -5.94 -16.42
C HIS A 53 1.86 -7.47 -16.49
N ILE A 54 2.19 -8.16 -15.40
CA ILE A 54 2.10 -9.63 -15.34
C ILE A 54 0.65 -10.10 -15.54
N LEU A 55 -0.30 -9.52 -14.81
CA LEU A 55 -1.70 -9.92 -14.93
C LEU A 55 -2.29 -9.54 -16.29
N ASN A 56 -1.89 -8.41 -16.87
CA ASN A 56 -2.39 -7.96 -18.16
C ASN A 56 -1.95 -8.83 -19.35
N ILE A 57 -0.91 -9.65 -19.20
CA ILE A 57 -0.51 -10.65 -20.21
C ILE A 57 -1.46 -11.85 -20.20
N ILE A 58 -2.05 -12.17 -19.06
CA ILE A 58 -2.92 -13.34 -18.88
C ILE A 58 -4.33 -13.01 -19.43
N PRO A 59 -4.86 -13.77 -20.43
CA PRO A 59 -6.16 -13.47 -21.06
C PRO A 59 -7.31 -13.35 -20.07
N PHE A 60 -7.31 -14.16 -19.00
CA PHE A 60 -8.32 -14.13 -17.94
C PHE A 60 -8.41 -12.78 -17.20
N PHE A 61 -7.32 -12.01 -17.13
CA PHE A 61 -7.25 -10.72 -16.43
C PHE A 61 -7.28 -9.53 -17.37
N ARG A 62 -6.66 -9.64 -18.55
CA ARG A 62 -6.40 -8.53 -19.48
C ARG A 62 -7.62 -7.66 -19.78
N ASP A 63 -8.79 -8.28 -19.95
CA ASP A 63 -10.02 -7.55 -20.31
C ASP A 63 -10.88 -7.16 -19.10
N TYR A 64 -10.37 -7.41 -17.87
CA TYR A 64 -11.14 -7.23 -16.63
C TYR A 64 -10.34 -6.50 -15.56
N ASN A 65 -10.31 -5.17 -15.65
CA ASN A 65 -9.59 -4.32 -14.68
C ASN A 65 -9.97 -4.62 -13.22
N ASN A 66 -11.23 -4.94 -12.95
CA ASN A 66 -11.69 -5.26 -11.59
C ASN A 66 -10.98 -6.49 -11.00
N ARG A 67 -10.65 -7.48 -11.83
CA ARG A 67 -9.89 -8.68 -11.40
C ARG A 67 -8.44 -8.31 -11.07
N ILE A 68 -7.83 -7.44 -11.88
CA ILE A 68 -6.47 -6.93 -11.64
C ILE A 68 -6.43 -6.13 -10.33
N ILE A 69 -7.42 -5.26 -10.10
CA ILE A 69 -7.54 -4.47 -8.87
C ILE A 69 -7.66 -5.37 -7.65
N LEU A 70 -8.55 -6.36 -7.71
CA LEU A 70 -8.77 -7.29 -6.60
C LEU A 70 -7.50 -8.10 -6.28
N ILE A 71 -6.92 -8.74 -7.29
CA ILE A 71 -5.71 -9.57 -7.10
C ILE A 71 -4.51 -8.72 -6.66
N GLY A 72 -4.31 -7.56 -7.29
CA GLY A 72 -3.24 -6.62 -6.91
C GLY A 72 -3.38 -6.15 -5.47
N GLY A 73 -4.59 -5.82 -5.03
CA GLY A 73 -4.87 -5.45 -3.64
C GLY A 73 -4.64 -6.60 -2.66
N LEU A 74 -5.05 -7.82 -3.01
CA LEU A 74 -4.80 -9.03 -2.20
C LEU A 74 -3.30 -9.29 -2.04
N ILE A 75 -2.54 -9.27 -3.13
CA ILE A 75 -1.08 -9.50 -3.08
C ILE A 75 -0.40 -8.40 -2.25
N PHE A 76 -0.80 -7.14 -2.43
CA PHE A 76 -0.28 -6.02 -1.64
C PHE A 76 -0.57 -6.19 -0.15
N GLY A 77 -1.80 -6.57 0.22
CA GLY A 77 -2.16 -6.81 1.61
C GLY A 77 -1.42 -8.01 2.23
N LEU A 78 -1.28 -9.12 1.48
CA LEU A 78 -0.55 -10.30 1.93
C LEU A 78 0.95 -10.05 2.13
N TYR A 79 1.56 -9.19 1.33
CA TYR A 79 2.95 -8.77 1.54
C TYR A 79 3.15 -8.08 2.90
N HIS A 80 2.13 -7.36 3.38
CA HIS A 80 2.14 -6.66 4.67
C HIS A 80 1.70 -7.57 5.83
N ALA A 81 2.22 -8.80 5.89
CA ALA A 81 1.79 -9.86 6.79
C ALA A 81 2.24 -9.69 8.25
N TYR A 82 2.01 -8.53 8.86
CA TYR A 82 2.29 -8.31 10.29
C TYR A 82 1.28 -9.03 11.21
N ASN A 83 -0.01 -8.95 10.86
CA ASN A 83 -1.09 -9.70 11.48
C ASN A 83 -2.34 -9.66 10.59
N VAL A 84 -3.33 -10.54 10.88
CA VAL A 84 -4.53 -10.69 10.05
C VAL A 84 -5.34 -9.39 9.92
N PHE A 85 -5.50 -8.64 11.00
CA PHE A 85 -6.25 -7.37 10.97
C PHE A 85 -5.54 -6.32 10.10
N TYR A 86 -4.22 -6.27 10.17
CA TYR A 86 -3.42 -5.38 9.34
C TYR A 86 -3.52 -5.75 7.86
N ILE A 87 -3.42 -7.04 7.51
CA ILE A 87 -3.61 -7.53 6.13
C ILE A 87 -4.96 -7.06 5.60
N ILE A 88 -6.05 -7.34 6.32
CA ILE A 88 -7.40 -6.97 5.90
C ILE A 88 -7.55 -5.45 5.70
N SER A 89 -6.91 -4.64 6.53
CA SER A 89 -6.99 -3.18 6.42
C SER A 89 -6.12 -2.60 5.29
N VAL A 90 -5.05 -3.29 4.90
CA VAL A 90 -4.14 -2.84 3.82
C VAL A 90 -4.63 -3.26 2.43
N ILE A 91 -5.40 -4.35 2.32
CA ILE A 91 -6.00 -4.78 1.03
C ILE A 91 -6.74 -3.64 0.31
N PRO A 92 -7.67 -2.89 0.94
CA PRO A 92 -8.34 -1.77 0.29
C PRO A 92 -7.38 -0.67 -0.19
N THR A 93 -6.29 -0.43 0.52
CA THR A 93 -5.25 0.51 0.08
C THR A 93 -4.57 0.01 -1.19
N GLY A 94 -4.17 -1.26 -1.22
CA GLY A 94 -3.59 -1.88 -2.42
C GLY A 94 -4.55 -1.86 -3.62
N MET A 95 -5.85 -2.10 -3.39
CA MET A 95 -6.88 -1.99 -4.43
C MET A 95 -7.01 -0.56 -4.95
N LEU A 96 -6.99 0.44 -4.08
CA LEU A 96 -7.04 1.85 -4.45
C LEU A 96 -5.82 2.24 -5.30
N LEU A 97 -4.62 1.86 -4.87
CA LEU A 97 -3.38 2.15 -5.60
C LEU A 97 -3.38 1.49 -6.99
N MET A 98 -3.82 0.24 -7.10
CA MET A 98 -3.95 -0.45 -8.39
C MET A 98 -5.02 0.20 -9.28
N TYR A 99 -6.16 0.60 -8.72
CA TYR A 99 -7.20 1.33 -9.46
C TYR A 99 -6.65 2.65 -10.02
N VAL A 100 -5.97 3.45 -9.20
CA VAL A 100 -5.35 4.71 -9.65
C VAL A 100 -4.31 4.44 -10.74
N TYR A 101 -3.48 3.41 -10.58
CA TYR A 101 -2.50 3.02 -11.59
C TYR A 101 -3.17 2.76 -12.94
N ILE A 102 -4.26 1.98 -12.96
CA ILE A 102 -4.98 1.63 -14.21
C ILE A 102 -5.60 2.86 -14.88
N ILE A 103 -6.32 3.69 -14.12
CA ILE A 103 -7.01 4.85 -14.73
C ILE A 103 -6.05 5.94 -15.21
N ARG A 104 -4.84 6.03 -14.62
CA ARG A 104 -3.84 7.02 -14.97
C ARG A 104 -2.89 6.57 -16.10
N GLN A 105 -2.98 5.31 -16.55
CA GLN A 105 -2.16 4.79 -17.67
C GLN A 105 -2.26 5.68 -18.92
N LYS A 106 -3.44 6.16 -19.23
CA LYS A 106 -3.68 6.99 -20.42
C LYS A 106 -2.96 8.35 -20.40
N ASN A 107 -2.62 8.84 -19.23
CA ASN A 107 -2.00 10.17 -19.05
C ASN A 107 -0.47 10.10 -18.91
N ASN A 108 0.12 8.91 -18.97
CA ASN A 108 1.56 8.64 -18.76
C ASN A 108 2.10 9.12 -17.39
N ASP A 109 1.24 9.30 -16.39
CA ASP A 109 1.59 9.72 -15.03
C ASP A 109 1.14 8.72 -13.96
N ALA A 110 0.80 7.50 -14.37
CA ALA A 110 0.30 6.46 -13.48
C ALA A 110 1.23 6.19 -12.30
N PHE A 111 2.52 6.01 -12.56
CA PHE A 111 3.52 5.78 -11.52
C PHE A 111 3.57 6.95 -10.53
N LEU A 112 3.70 8.17 -11.02
CA LEU A 112 3.79 9.36 -10.17
C LEU A 112 2.53 9.55 -9.32
N SER A 113 1.36 9.37 -9.92
CA SER A 113 0.07 9.48 -9.21
C SER A 113 -0.03 8.49 -8.06
N VAL A 114 0.32 7.23 -8.30
CA VAL A 114 0.30 6.18 -7.27
C VAL A 114 1.34 6.45 -6.20
N PHE A 115 2.57 6.77 -6.59
CA PHE A 115 3.64 7.10 -5.67
C PHE A 115 3.24 8.23 -4.71
N LEU A 116 2.67 9.33 -5.23
CA LEU A 116 2.25 10.47 -4.40
C LEU A 116 1.13 10.08 -3.42
N ILE A 117 0.14 9.30 -3.86
CA ILE A 117 -0.93 8.82 -2.98
C ILE A 117 -0.36 7.89 -1.91
N HIS A 118 0.53 6.98 -2.29
CA HIS A 118 1.16 6.05 -1.35
C HIS A 118 2.02 6.80 -0.32
N LEU A 119 2.82 7.78 -0.77
CA LEU A 119 3.59 8.66 0.09
C LEU A 119 2.70 9.36 1.13
N ILE A 120 1.58 9.95 0.70
CA ILE A 120 0.62 10.61 1.59
C ILE A 120 0.05 9.61 2.60
N CYS A 121 -0.31 8.40 2.18
CA CYS A 121 -0.79 7.35 3.09
C CYS A 121 0.24 7.04 4.18
N ASN A 122 1.52 6.87 3.81
CA ASN A 122 2.58 6.58 4.76
C ASN A 122 2.84 7.75 5.72
N ILE A 123 2.79 9.01 5.22
CA ILE A 123 2.90 10.20 6.07
C ILE A 123 1.75 10.24 7.09
N ILE A 124 0.52 10.00 6.67
CA ILE A 124 -0.64 9.97 7.56
C ILE A 124 -0.45 8.91 8.65
N VAL A 125 -0.03 7.70 8.29
CA VAL A 125 0.26 6.63 9.25
C VAL A 125 1.35 7.04 10.23
N LEU A 126 2.43 7.69 9.76
CA LEU A 126 3.50 8.19 10.62
C LEU A 126 3.00 9.25 11.59
N ILE A 127 2.23 10.26 11.13
CA ILE A 127 1.67 11.30 12.00
C ILE A 127 0.81 10.68 13.10
N PHE A 128 -0.05 9.73 12.76
CA PHE A 128 -0.86 9.04 13.75
C PHE A 128 -0.04 8.20 14.74
N LYS A 129 1.06 7.61 14.28
CA LYS A 129 1.98 6.89 15.16
C LYS A 129 2.65 7.83 16.18
N LEU A 130 2.96 9.05 15.77
CA LEU A 130 3.60 10.05 16.62
C LEU A 130 2.65 10.68 17.64
N ALA A 131 1.36 10.75 17.30
CA ALA A 131 0.33 11.35 18.14
C ALA A 131 -0.17 10.41 19.26
N ASN A 132 0.23 9.13 19.26
CA ASN A 132 -0.17 8.10 20.23
C ASN A 132 1.04 7.41 20.87
#